data_daeb8cc8845f771eba310827da7cfd4e
#
_entry.id   daeb8cc8845f771eba310827da7cfd4e
#
_cell.length_a   1.000
_cell.length_b   1.000
_cell.length_c   1.000
_cell.angle_alpha   90.00
_cell.angle_beta   90.00
_cell.angle_gamma   90.00
#
_symmetry.space_group_name_H-M   'P 1'
#
loop_
_entity.id
_entity.type
_entity.pdbx_description
1 polymer ?
#
loop_
_entity_poly.entity_id
_entity_poly.type
_entity_poly.pdbx_seq_one_letter_code
_entity_poly.pdbx_strand_id
1 'polypeptide(L)'
;MANQKIVVDPITRIEGHLRMQAVMDDNNVIVDAMSTGTMWRGLEVILKGRDPRDAWAFVERICGVCTGIHALSAVRAVEDALGIKIPKNANIIRNLMNATLYCQDHLTHFYQLHGLDWIDVVSALNADPKKTSEIQVVISNHALSSPAYFKEIQDRLKKFVASGQLGIFANAYWGNPAYKLPPEVNLLGVTHYLDRKSVV
;
A
#
# COMPACT_ATOMS: atom_id res chain seq x y z
N MET A 1 -4.95 38.51 -11.72
CA MET A 1 -4.81 38.03 -10.35
C MET A 1 -3.99 36.73 -10.40
N ALA A 2 -3.13 36.49 -9.46
CA ALA A 2 -2.20 35.35 -9.57
C ALA A 2 -2.91 34.07 -9.15
N ASN A 3 -3.03 33.08 -10.03
CA ASN A 3 -3.53 31.76 -9.71
C ASN A 3 -2.63 31.12 -8.62
N GLN A 4 -3.23 30.58 -7.58
CA GLN A 4 -2.50 29.86 -6.54
C GLN A 4 -2.11 28.48 -7.03
N LYS A 5 -0.82 28.16 -6.94
CA LYS A 5 -0.30 26.83 -7.27
C LYS A 5 -0.15 26.00 -6.00
N ILE A 6 -0.83 24.87 -5.95
CA ILE A 6 -0.70 23.84 -4.90
C ILE A 6 0.11 22.68 -5.45
N VAL A 7 1.09 22.23 -4.69
CA VAL A 7 1.94 21.08 -5.06
C VAL A 7 1.92 20.07 -3.93
N VAL A 8 1.62 18.82 -4.24
CA VAL A 8 1.74 17.67 -3.35
C VAL A 8 2.80 16.75 -3.91
N ASP A 9 3.93 16.64 -3.20
CA ASP A 9 5.09 15.89 -3.64
C ASP A 9 5.88 15.38 -2.41
N PRO A 10 5.96 14.06 -2.21
CA PRO A 10 5.30 13.00 -2.97
C PRO A 10 3.84 12.79 -2.58
N ILE A 11 3.08 12.16 -3.47
CA ILE A 11 1.80 11.54 -3.09
C ILE A 11 2.09 10.31 -2.25
N THR A 12 1.38 10.18 -1.13
CA THR A 12 1.53 9.04 -0.19
C THR A 12 0.50 7.93 -0.47
N ARG A 13 0.67 6.78 0.18
CA ARG A 13 -0.22 5.60 0.08
C ARG A 13 -0.25 4.95 -1.31
N ILE A 14 0.75 5.21 -2.11
CA ILE A 14 0.97 4.59 -3.41
C ILE A 14 2.36 3.96 -3.47
N GLU A 15 2.57 3.07 -4.43
CA GLU A 15 3.89 2.64 -4.85
C GLU A 15 4.38 3.49 -6.01
N GLY A 16 5.66 3.90 -5.96
CA GLY A 16 6.31 4.76 -6.92
C GLY A 16 6.31 6.24 -6.51
N HIS A 17 6.81 7.07 -7.40
CA HIS A 17 7.02 8.49 -7.15
C HIS A 17 6.06 9.31 -7.99
N LEU A 18 5.03 9.84 -7.36
CA LEU A 18 4.01 10.67 -7.98
C LEU A 18 3.99 12.06 -7.35
N ARG A 19 3.95 13.07 -8.18
CA ARG A 19 3.71 14.46 -7.81
C ARG A 19 2.44 14.93 -8.46
N MET A 20 1.61 15.65 -7.72
CA MET A 20 0.43 16.32 -8.23
C MET A 20 0.55 17.82 -8.04
N GLN A 21 0.06 18.57 -9.02
CA GLN A 21 -0.02 20.02 -9.00
C GLN A 21 -1.43 20.44 -9.38
N ALA A 22 -1.97 21.42 -8.68
CA ALA A 22 -3.23 22.05 -9.02
C ALA A 22 -3.03 23.57 -9.08
N VAL A 23 -3.70 24.20 -10.03
CA VAL A 23 -3.77 25.66 -10.13
C VAL A 23 -5.20 26.07 -9.78
N MET A 24 -5.34 26.93 -8.79
CA MET A 24 -6.63 27.39 -8.31
C MET A 24 -6.79 28.88 -8.65
N ASP A 25 -8.01 29.25 -9.00
CA ASP A 25 -8.40 30.66 -9.12
C ASP A 25 -8.75 31.29 -7.77
N ASP A 26 -9.10 32.56 -7.79
CA ASP A 26 -9.46 33.32 -6.60
C ASP A 26 -10.76 32.83 -5.91
N ASN A 27 -11.55 31.99 -6.57
CA ASN A 27 -12.77 31.37 -6.04
C ASN A 27 -12.54 29.96 -5.46
N ASN A 28 -11.28 29.54 -5.33
CA ASN A 28 -10.88 28.18 -4.92
C ASN A 28 -11.34 27.08 -5.92
N VAL A 29 -11.52 27.42 -7.18
CA VAL A 29 -11.83 26.46 -8.23
C VAL A 29 -10.53 26.01 -8.89
N ILE A 30 -10.36 24.69 -9.06
CA ILE A 30 -9.22 24.14 -9.79
C ILE A 30 -9.43 24.41 -11.28
N VAL A 31 -8.56 25.24 -11.86
CA VAL A 31 -8.59 25.63 -13.28
C VAL A 31 -7.61 24.85 -14.13
N ASP A 32 -6.60 24.24 -13.50
CA ASP A 32 -5.63 23.35 -14.17
C ASP A 32 -5.07 22.33 -13.19
N ALA A 33 -4.74 21.12 -13.67
CA ALA A 33 -4.15 20.08 -12.86
C ALA A 33 -3.15 19.25 -13.67
N MET A 34 -2.06 18.85 -13.02
CA MET A 34 -1.01 18.05 -13.63
C MET A 34 -0.55 16.94 -12.69
N SER A 35 -0.38 15.74 -13.22
CA SER A 35 0.29 14.64 -12.53
C SER A 35 1.61 14.32 -13.20
N THR A 36 2.63 14.00 -12.42
CA THR A 36 3.98 13.72 -12.93
C THR A 36 4.59 12.56 -12.17
N GLY A 37 5.03 11.53 -12.88
CA GLY A 37 5.95 10.54 -12.34
C GLY A 37 7.33 11.18 -12.20
N THR A 38 7.86 11.23 -10.98
CA THR A 38 9.14 11.92 -10.71
C THR A 38 10.35 11.00 -10.78
N MET A 39 10.14 9.70 -11.04
CA MET A 39 11.18 8.73 -11.25
C MET A 39 11.12 8.19 -12.69
N TRP A 40 12.22 8.36 -13.42
CA TRP A 40 12.38 7.81 -14.75
C TRP A 40 13.52 6.78 -14.78
N ARG A 41 13.25 5.60 -15.31
CA ARG A 41 14.22 4.49 -15.36
C ARG A 41 14.69 4.14 -16.78
N GLY A 42 14.20 4.84 -17.78
CA GLY A 42 14.64 4.71 -19.18
C GLY A 42 14.23 3.41 -19.85
N LEU A 43 13.11 2.79 -19.48
CA LEU A 43 12.65 1.53 -20.09
C LEU A 43 12.41 1.66 -21.59
N GLU A 44 11.95 2.79 -22.03
CA GLU A 44 11.76 3.11 -23.45
C GLU A 44 13.06 3.02 -24.22
N VAL A 45 14.18 3.38 -23.59
CA VAL A 45 15.53 3.28 -24.16
C VAL A 45 16.07 1.86 -24.05
N ILE A 46 15.86 1.21 -22.89
CA ILE A 46 16.35 -0.15 -22.63
C ILE A 46 15.72 -1.16 -23.62
N LEU A 47 14.44 -1.01 -23.92
CA LEU A 47 13.70 -1.93 -24.80
C LEU A 47 14.00 -1.69 -26.29
N LYS A 48 14.55 -0.52 -26.64
CA LYS A 48 14.83 -0.19 -28.02
C LYS A 48 15.86 -1.16 -28.64
N GLY A 49 15.48 -1.80 -29.76
CA GLY A 49 16.33 -2.77 -30.45
C GLY A 49 16.38 -4.16 -29.83
N ARG A 50 15.60 -4.43 -28.78
CA ARG A 50 15.47 -5.78 -28.18
C ARG A 50 14.33 -6.56 -28.83
N ASP A 51 14.39 -7.88 -28.67
CA ASP A 51 13.30 -8.75 -29.09
C ASP A 51 12.04 -8.41 -28.28
N PRO A 52 10.91 -8.09 -28.92
CA PRO A 52 9.67 -7.77 -28.21
C PRO A 52 9.17 -8.91 -27.31
N ARG A 53 9.54 -10.17 -27.62
CA ARG A 53 9.19 -11.33 -26.78
C ARG A 53 9.84 -11.30 -25.41
N ASP A 54 10.93 -10.56 -25.22
CA ASP A 54 11.64 -10.40 -23.95
C ASP A 54 11.17 -9.17 -23.16
N ALA A 55 10.32 -8.33 -23.74
CA ALA A 55 9.89 -7.07 -23.13
C ALA A 55 9.30 -7.26 -21.74
N TRP A 56 8.51 -8.31 -21.50
CA TRP A 56 7.90 -8.61 -20.22
C TRP A 56 8.95 -8.79 -19.11
N ALA A 57 10.08 -9.44 -19.41
CA ALA A 57 11.13 -9.72 -18.42
C ALA A 57 11.87 -8.45 -17.97
N PHE A 58 11.95 -7.44 -18.81
CA PHE A 58 12.50 -6.15 -18.43
C PHE A 58 11.47 -5.28 -17.71
N VAL A 59 10.24 -5.24 -18.23
CA VAL A 59 9.19 -4.36 -17.73
C VAL A 59 8.72 -4.80 -16.33
N GLU A 60 8.70 -6.08 -16.03
CA GLU A 60 8.36 -6.55 -14.68
C GLU A 60 9.33 -6.04 -13.60
N ARG A 61 10.57 -5.69 -13.95
CA ARG A 61 11.58 -5.16 -13.03
C ARG A 61 11.39 -3.68 -12.70
N ILE A 62 10.39 -3.03 -13.26
CA ILE A 62 10.02 -1.66 -12.88
C ILE A 62 9.62 -1.59 -11.40
N CYS A 63 8.83 -2.58 -10.97
CA CYS A 63 8.25 -2.60 -9.64
C CYS A 63 8.26 -4.00 -9.05
N GLY A 64 8.74 -4.14 -7.81
CA GLY A 64 8.71 -5.41 -7.08
C GLY A 64 7.35 -5.70 -6.42
N VAL A 65 6.54 -4.66 -6.18
CA VAL A 65 5.20 -4.79 -5.61
C VAL A 65 4.18 -5.19 -6.68
N CYS A 66 4.22 -4.53 -7.84
CA CYS A 66 3.27 -4.73 -8.95
C CYS A 66 3.88 -5.47 -10.14
N THR A 67 4.85 -6.33 -9.92
CA THR A 67 5.64 -7.08 -10.92
C THR A 67 4.76 -7.78 -11.95
N GLY A 68 3.76 -8.54 -11.52
CA GLY A 68 2.91 -9.34 -12.38
C GLY A 68 2.07 -8.52 -13.34
N ILE A 69 1.56 -7.36 -12.90
CA ILE A 69 0.76 -6.50 -13.77
C ILE A 69 1.61 -5.81 -14.84
N HIS A 70 2.85 -5.44 -14.52
CA HIS A 70 3.78 -4.90 -15.51
C HIS A 70 4.12 -5.94 -16.58
N ALA A 71 4.43 -7.18 -16.17
CA ALA A 71 4.68 -8.28 -17.10
C ALA A 71 3.47 -8.53 -18.01
N LEU A 72 2.26 -8.60 -17.43
CA LEU A 72 1.02 -8.81 -18.19
C LEU A 72 0.75 -7.68 -19.17
N SER A 73 0.99 -6.43 -18.79
CA SER A 73 0.80 -5.27 -19.67
C SER A 73 1.76 -5.32 -20.86
N ALA A 74 3.03 -5.67 -20.62
CA ALA A 74 4.01 -5.83 -21.70
C ALA A 74 3.64 -6.96 -22.66
N VAL A 75 3.21 -8.10 -22.13
CA VAL A 75 2.77 -9.24 -22.94
C VAL A 75 1.57 -8.84 -23.83
N ARG A 76 0.56 -8.18 -23.23
CA ARG A 76 -0.62 -7.73 -23.99
C ARG A 76 -0.28 -6.72 -25.09
N ALA A 77 0.64 -5.80 -24.81
CA ALA A 77 1.09 -4.82 -25.81
C ALA A 77 1.78 -5.49 -26.99
N VAL A 78 2.60 -6.52 -26.76
CA VAL A 78 3.27 -7.28 -27.81
C VAL A 78 2.28 -8.15 -28.58
N GLU A 79 1.35 -8.80 -27.92
CA GLU A 79 0.29 -9.61 -28.53
C GLU A 79 -0.59 -8.78 -29.45
N ASP A 80 -0.95 -7.58 -29.01
CA ASP A 80 -1.74 -6.63 -29.82
C ASP A 80 -0.95 -6.18 -31.05
N ALA A 81 0.30 -5.78 -30.87
CA ALA A 81 1.16 -5.34 -31.98
C ALA A 81 1.38 -6.44 -33.03
N LEU A 82 1.41 -7.70 -32.63
CA LEU A 82 1.62 -8.86 -33.51
C LEU A 82 0.31 -9.50 -33.99
N GLY A 83 -0.84 -9.01 -33.56
CA GLY A 83 -2.16 -9.56 -33.89
C GLY A 83 -2.38 -10.98 -33.35
N ILE A 84 -1.76 -11.35 -32.24
CA ILE A 84 -1.84 -12.71 -31.65
C ILE A 84 -3.18 -12.91 -30.99
N LYS A 85 -3.90 -13.96 -31.41
CA LYS A 85 -5.13 -14.40 -30.75
C LYS A 85 -4.83 -15.45 -29.68
N ILE A 86 -5.11 -15.10 -28.43
CA ILE A 86 -4.83 -15.96 -27.29
C ILE A 86 -5.91 -17.05 -27.18
N PRO A 87 -5.54 -18.34 -26.97
CA PRO A 87 -6.49 -19.41 -26.68
C PRO A 87 -7.33 -19.12 -25.44
N LYS A 88 -8.61 -19.53 -25.47
CA LYS A 88 -9.56 -19.29 -24.36
C LYS A 88 -9.01 -19.73 -23.00
N ASN A 89 -8.41 -20.92 -22.93
CA ASN A 89 -7.89 -21.46 -21.67
C ASN A 89 -6.70 -20.63 -21.14
N ALA A 90 -5.81 -20.14 -22.01
CA ALA A 90 -4.71 -19.27 -21.61
C ALA A 90 -5.24 -17.95 -21.04
N ASN A 91 -6.31 -17.38 -21.64
CA ASN A 91 -6.93 -16.18 -21.11
C ASN A 91 -7.60 -16.43 -19.75
N ILE A 92 -8.23 -17.58 -19.54
CA ILE A 92 -8.81 -17.96 -18.23
C ILE A 92 -7.71 -18.07 -17.17
N ILE A 93 -6.60 -18.75 -17.47
CA ILE A 93 -5.45 -18.89 -16.55
C ILE A 93 -4.90 -17.52 -16.18
N ARG A 94 -4.67 -16.64 -17.15
CA ARG A 94 -4.19 -15.28 -16.90
C ARG A 94 -5.16 -14.49 -16.02
N ASN A 95 -6.45 -14.63 -16.24
CA ASN A 95 -7.47 -13.97 -15.43
C ASN A 95 -7.47 -14.50 -13.98
N LEU A 96 -7.27 -15.80 -13.77
CA LEU A 96 -7.13 -16.36 -12.42
C LEU A 96 -5.87 -15.86 -11.71
N MET A 97 -4.73 -15.84 -12.41
CA MET A 97 -3.49 -15.27 -11.87
C MET A 97 -3.68 -13.80 -11.50
N ASN A 98 -4.32 -13.03 -12.37
CA ASN A 98 -4.56 -11.61 -12.14
C ASN A 98 -5.57 -11.37 -11.01
N ALA A 99 -6.59 -12.20 -10.88
CA ALA A 99 -7.56 -12.13 -9.78
C ALA A 99 -6.89 -12.43 -8.42
N THR A 100 -5.97 -13.39 -8.37
CA THR A 100 -5.19 -13.71 -7.16
C THR A 100 -4.28 -12.53 -6.78
N LEU A 101 -3.57 -11.96 -7.76
CA LEU A 101 -2.74 -10.77 -7.55
C LEU A 101 -3.58 -9.58 -7.07
N TYR A 102 -4.75 -9.38 -7.66
CA TYR A 102 -5.69 -8.32 -7.27
C TYR A 102 -6.11 -8.45 -5.79
N CYS A 103 -6.46 -9.66 -5.34
CA CYS A 103 -6.78 -9.89 -3.94
C CYS A 103 -5.57 -9.62 -3.02
N GLN A 104 -4.39 -10.10 -3.40
CA GLN A 104 -3.15 -9.86 -2.66
C GLN A 104 -2.86 -8.36 -2.53
N ASP A 105 -2.95 -7.62 -3.63
CA ASP A 105 -2.64 -6.19 -3.66
C ASP A 105 -3.58 -5.38 -2.78
N HIS A 106 -4.87 -5.71 -2.75
CA HIS A 106 -5.83 -5.07 -1.85
C HIS A 106 -5.50 -5.31 -0.39
N LEU A 107 -5.16 -6.55 -0.03
CA LEU A 107 -4.76 -6.88 1.34
C LEU A 107 -3.45 -6.18 1.72
N THR A 108 -2.46 -6.21 0.83
CA THR A 108 -1.17 -5.54 1.05
C THR A 108 -1.36 -4.03 1.20
N HIS A 109 -2.15 -3.41 0.32
CA HIS A 109 -2.41 -1.97 0.40
C HIS A 109 -3.11 -1.59 1.70
N PHE A 110 -4.16 -2.33 2.09
CA PHE A 110 -4.90 -2.06 3.31
C PHE A 110 -4.00 -2.11 4.55
N TYR A 111 -3.19 -3.17 4.69
CA TYR A 111 -2.36 -3.33 5.88
C TYR A 111 -1.03 -2.57 5.83
N GLN A 112 -0.34 -2.56 4.70
CA GLN A 112 1.03 -2.06 4.62
C GLN A 112 1.11 -0.57 4.25
N LEU A 113 0.19 -0.09 3.42
CA LEU A 113 0.18 1.30 2.97
C LEU A 113 -0.84 2.16 3.70
N HIS A 114 -2.03 1.61 3.96
CA HIS A 114 -3.17 2.37 4.50
C HIS A 114 -3.37 2.17 6.01
N GLY A 115 -2.81 1.12 6.60
CA GLY A 115 -3.06 0.77 8.00
C GLY A 115 -2.76 1.89 8.99
N LEU A 116 -1.68 2.63 8.78
CA LEU A 116 -1.28 3.75 9.67
C LEU A 116 -2.19 4.99 9.57
N ASP A 117 -3.09 5.06 8.61
CA ASP A 117 -4.10 6.13 8.56
C ASP A 117 -5.19 5.92 9.63
N TRP A 118 -5.40 4.66 10.04
CA TRP A 118 -6.44 4.26 10.97
C TRP A 118 -5.92 3.94 12.36
N ILE A 119 -4.66 3.49 12.45
CA ILE A 119 -4.08 2.92 13.66
C ILE A 119 -3.03 3.86 14.24
N ASP A 120 -3.26 4.27 15.49
CA ASP A 120 -2.27 4.98 16.29
C ASP A 120 -1.43 4.00 17.09
N VAL A 121 -0.19 3.79 16.64
CA VAL A 121 0.77 2.85 17.24
C VAL A 121 1.10 3.22 18.67
N VAL A 122 1.22 4.51 18.99
CA VAL A 122 1.57 4.98 20.33
C VAL A 122 0.40 4.81 21.29
N SER A 123 -0.83 5.07 20.84
CA SER A 123 -2.04 4.84 21.64
C SER A 123 -2.21 3.37 22.05
N ALA A 124 -1.77 2.43 21.22
CA ALA A 124 -1.81 0.99 21.53
C ALA A 124 -1.02 0.62 22.81
N LEU A 125 -0.02 1.44 23.21
CA LEU A 125 0.73 1.23 24.45
C LEU A 125 -0.13 1.35 25.72
N ASN A 126 -1.25 2.05 25.64
CA ASN A 126 -2.17 2.29 26.76
C ASN A 126 -3.36 1.32 26.76
N ALA A 127 -3.40 0.38 25.81
CA ALA A 127 -4.49 -0.58 25.69
C ALA A 127 -4.50 -1.59 26.84
N ASP A 128 -5.70 -2.05 27.21
CA ASP A 128 -5.88 -3.22 28.05
C ASP A 128 -5.87 -4.49 27.18
N PRO A 129 -4.88 -5.38 27.33
CA PRO A 129 -4.79 -6.61 26.55
C PRO A 129 -6.00 -7.53 26.72
N LYS A 130 -6.66 -7.52 27.89
CA LYS A 130 -7.85 -8.33 28.13
C LYS A 130 -9.03 -7.82 27.32
N LYS A 131 -9.29 -6.52 27.35
CA LYS A 131 -10.34 -5.90 26.53
C LYS A 131 -10.07 -6.05 25.04
N THR A 132 -8.80 -5.94 24.62
CA THR A 132 -8.40 -6.19 23.23
C THR A 132 -8.75 -7.62 22.81
N SER A 133 -8.46 -8.59 23.66
CA SER A 133 -8.83 -10.01 23.46
C SER A 133 -10.34 -10.19 23.33
N GLU A 134 -11.12 -9.55 24.19
CA GLU A 134 -12.59 -9.61 24.17
C GLU A 134 -13.14 -9.07 22.84
N ILE A 135 -12.59 -7.97 22.31
CA ILE A 135 -12.95 -7.41 20.99
C ILE A 135 -12.63 -8.42 19.89
N GLN A 136 -11.42 -8.99 19.90
CA GLN A 136 -10.97 -9.94 18.88
C GLN A 136 -11.88 -11.18 18.80
N VAL A 137 -12.25 -11.75 19.94
CA VAL A 137 -13.08 -12.97 20.01
C VAL A 137 -14.47 -12.75 19.39
N VAL A 138 -15.01 -11.53 19.50
CA VAL A 138 -16.30 -11.18 18.87
C VAL A 138 -16.18 -11.11 17.33
N ILE A 139 -15.01 -10.66 16.84
CA ILE A 139 -14.80 -10.43 15.41
C ILE A 139 -14.32 -11.70 14.69
N SER A 140 -13.49 -12.52 15.34
CA SER A 140 -12.79 -13.62 14.68
C SER A 140 -12.42 -14.74 15.66
N ASN A 141 -12.47 -15.98 15.18
CA ASN A 141 -12.02 -17.18 15.90
C ASN A 141 -10.50 -17.41 15.77
N HIS A 142 -9.72 -16.37 15.52
CA HIS A 142 -8.28 -16.51 15.33
C HIS A 142 -7.61 -17.09 16.59
N ALA A 143 -6.72 -18.08 16.40
CA ALA A 143 -6.07 -18.80 17.53
C ALA A 143 -5.21 -17.89 18.41
N LEU A 144 -4.59 -16.85 17.82
CA LEU A 144 -3.76 -15.88 18.53
C LEU A 144 -4.60 -14.68 18.99
N SER A 145 -5.46 -14.90 19.97
CA SER A 145 -6.40 -13.89 20.50
C SER A 145 -6.39 -13.80 22.02
N SER A 146 -5.47 -14.48 22.70
CA SER A 146 -5.42 -14.46 24.18
C SER A 146 -4.92 -13.12 24.72
N PRO A 147 -5.33 -12.74 25.95
CA PRO A 147 -4.78 -11.56 26.63
C PRO A 147 -3.25 -11.59 26.76
N ALA A 148 -2.68 -12.78 26.99
CA ALA A 148 -1.22 -12.97 27.06
C ALA A 148 -0.53 -12.63 25.76
N TYR A 149 -1.11 -13.02 24.63
CA TYR A 149 -0.59 -12.69 23.29
C TYR A 149 -0.60 -11.18 23.04
N PHE A 150 -1.71 -10.50 23.30
CA PHE A 150 -1.78 -9.04 23.15
C PHE A 150 -0.81 -8.30 24.09
N LYS A 151 -0.61 -8.85 25.29
CA LYS A 151 0.40 -8.32 26.24
C LYS A 151 1.83 -8.46 25.68
N GLU A 152 2.16 -9.59 25.09
CA GLU A 152 3.45 -9.81 24.43
C GLU A 152 3.68 -8.81 23.29
N ILE A 153 2.70 -8.63 22.42
CA ILE A 153 2.77 -7.64 21.32
C ILE A 153 2.96 -6.23 21.87
N GLN A 154 2.20 -5.87 22.91
CA GLN A 154 2.33 -4.56 23.55
C GLN A 154 3.74 -4.36 24.15
N ASP A 155 4.32 -5.37 24.77
CA ASP A 155 5.67 -5.27 25.35
C ASP A 155 6.76 -5.20 24.26
N ARG A 156 6.59 -5.88 23.15
CA ARG A 156 7.45 -5.72 21.96
C ARG A 156 7.35 -4.30 21.43
N LEU A 157 6.14 -3.76 21.31
CA LEU A 157 5.91 -2.39 20.85
C LEU A 157 6.53 -1.37 21.78
N LYS A 158 6.41 -1.54 23.11
CA LYS A 158 7.07 -0.67 24.11
C LYS A 158 8.58 -0.62 23.93
N LYS A 159 9.21 -1.77 23.70
CA LYS A 159 10.66 -1.86 23.44
C LYS A 159 11.03 -1.14 22.14
N PHE A 160 10.22 -1.32 21.09
CA PHE A 160 10.44 -0.68 19.81
C PHE A 160 10.32 0.86 19.90
N VAL A 161 9.30 1.36 20.57
CA VAL A 161 9.11 2.81 20.81
C VAL A 161 10.27 3.38 21.63
N ALA A 162 10.67 2.68 22.70
CA ALA A 162 11.78 3.09 23.58
C ALA A 162 13.13 3.12 22.86
N SER A 163 13.31 2.34 21.81
CA SER A 163 14.53 2.35 21.00
C SER A 163 14.69 3.59 20.09
N GLY A 164 13.65 4.43 20.00
CA GLY A 164 13.63 5.59 19.10
C GLY A 164 13.44 5.26 17.61
N GLN A 165 13.31 3.98 17.24
CA GLN A 165 13.18 3.55 15.85
C GLN A 165 11.82 3.90 15.23
N LEU A 166 10.82 4.27 16.04
CA LEU A 166 9.52 4.66 15.52
C LEU A 166 9.58 5.96 14.68
N GLY A 167 10.57 6.83 14.95
CA GLY A 167 10.82 8.04 14.18
C GLY A 167 9.59 8.96 14.14
N ILE A 168 9.23 9.38 12.96
CA ILE A 168 8.08 10.26 12.72
C ILE A 168 6.74 9.67 13.16
N PHE A 169 6.62 8.36 13.23
CA PHE A 169 5.38 7.68 13.64
C PHE A 169 5.12 7.77 15.14
N ALA A 170 6.10 8.21 15.95
CA ALA A 170 5.94 8.44 17.38
C ALA A 170 4.92 9.53 17.72
N ASN A 171 4.60 10.39 16.78
CA ASN A 171 3.72 11.55 16.99
C ASN A 171 2.28 11.32 16.50
N ALA A 172 1.84 10.07 16.36
CA ALA A 172 0.55 9.79 15.73
C ALA A 172 0.41 10.62 14.44
N TYR A 173 1.35 10.44 13.55
CA TYR A 173 1.65 11.22 12.34
C TYR A 173 0.43 11.69 11.55
N TRP A 174 -0.60 10.89 11.52
CA TRP A 174 -1.83 11.17 10.80
C TRP A 174 -2.96 11.60 11.73
N GLY A 175 -2.65 12.07 12.90
CA GLY A 175 -3.57 12.46 13.95
C GLY A 175 -4.76 13.30 13.52
N ASN A 176 -5.50 12.80 12.53
CA ASN A 176 -6.79 13.34 12.21
C ASN A 176 -7.74 12.99 13.36
N PRO A 177 -8.24 13.99 14.12
CA PRO A 177 -9.10 13.75 15.26
C PRO A 177 -10.40 13.01 14.90
N ALA A 178 -10.77 12.94 13.61
CA ALA A 178 -11.93 12.18 13.14
C ALA A 178 -11.70 10.64 13.22
N TYR A 179 -10.46 10.19 13.31
CA TYR A 179 -10.10 8.76 13.31
C TYR A 179 -9.47 8.30 14.62
N LYS A 180 -9.82 8.91 15.74
CA LYS A 180 -9.38 8.44 17.06
C LYS A 180 -10.07 7.16 17.44
N LEU A 181 -9.37 6.05 17.27
CA LEU A 181 -9.81 4.75 17.74
C LEU A 181 -9.42 4.54 19.21
N PRO A 182 -10.19 3.74 19.99
CA PRO A 182 -9.80 3.33 21.31
C PRO A 182 -8.44 2.60 21.34
N PRO A 183 -7.64 2.73 22.41
CA PRO A 183 -6.34 2.06 22.50
C PRO A 183 -6.40 0.55 22.23
N GLU A 184 -7.45 -0.11 22.67
CA GLU A 184 -7.66 -1.55 22.46
C GLU A 184 -7.83 -1.90 20.98
N VAL A 185 -8.53 -1.06 20.20
CA VAL A 185 -8.69 -1.21 18.75
C VAL A 185 -7.36 -0.91 18.05
N ASN A 186 -6.61 0.06 18.54
CA ASN A 186 -5.27 0.34 18.02
C ASN A 186 -4.31 -0.83 18.28
N LEU A 187 -4.33 -1.44 19.47
CA LEU A 187 -3.51 -2.61 19.75
C LEU A 187 -3.90 -3.79 18.88
N LEU A 188 -5.20 -4.02 18.68
CA LEU A 188 -5.69 -5.04 17.76
C LEU A 188 -5.17 -4.80 16.34
N GLY A 189 -5.27 -3.58 15.83
CA GLY A 189 -4.79 -3.19 14.51
C GLY A 189 -3.29 -3.35 14.35
N VAL A 190 -2.49 -2.91 15.33
CA VAL A 190 -1.03 -3.10 15.36
C VAL A 190 -0.67 -4.59 15.32
N THR A 191 -1.40 -5.42 16.06
CA THR A 191 -1.20 -6.87 16.07
C THR A 191 -1.43 -7.45 14.68
N HIS A 192 -2.52 -7.11 14.04
CA HIS A 192 -2.80 -7.55 12.67
C HIS A 192 -1.74 -7.07 11.68
N TYR A 193 -1.24 -5.86 11.81
CA TYR A 193 -0.16 -5.33 11.01
C TYR A 193 1.15 -6.12 11.17
N LEU A 194 1.51 -6.47 12.42
CA LEU A 194 2.74 -7.20 12.73
C LEU A 194 2.67 -8.68 12.34
N ASP A 195 1.50 -9.29 12.51
CA ASP A 195 1.29 -10.73 12.24
C ASP A 195 1.23 -11.05 10.74
N ARG A 196 0.81 -10.09 9.94
CA ARG A 196 0.66 -10.26 8.49
C ARG A 196 1.97 -10.15 7.70
N LYS A 197 3.11 -10.05 8.35
CA LYS A 197 4.44 -10.18 7.71
C LYS A 197 4.62 -11.50 6.97
N SER A 198 3.83 -12.52 7.28
CA SER A 198 3.89 -13.84 6.67
C SER A 198 3.03 -14.02 5.42
N VAL A 199 2.33 -12.97 4.98
CA VAL A 199 1.41 -13.04 3.82
C VAL A 199 1.97 -12.31 2.59
N VAL A 200 3.17 -11.73 2.72
CA VAL A 200 3.86 -11.06 1.60
C VAL A 200 5.13 -11.81 1.26
#